data_e085c032dc3f604470aa8fcc4acb2d93
#
_entry.id   e085c032dc3f604470aa8fcc4acb2d93
#
_cell.length_a   1.000
_cell.length_b   1.000
_cell.length_c   1.000
_cell.angle_alpha   90.00
_cell.angle_beta   90.00
_cell.angle_gamma   90.00
#
_symmetry.space_group_name_H-M   'P 1'
#
loop_
_entity.id
_entity.type
_entity.pdbx_description
1 polymer ?
#
loop_
_entity_poly.entity_id
_entity_poly.type
_entity_poly.pdbx_seq_one_letter_code
_entity_poly.pdbx_strand_id
1 'polypeptide(L)'
;MRRVDRGNYCLPFSGESAYEDHPLPIGSNATISAPHMHAACLELAHDRIKENSRVLDVGSGSGYLTSCFAAMLDHHDTYAAGSIRAEEVEDRRPGLNDTNYPIVVGVEHIQELVDFSIENTKKDGKGKYLAGPEPLVVLKLADGREGYPPYAPFDVIHVGAASPEKPTKLLKQLANGGRLICPVGTGWQSLRVYNKDEKGNVSEFDAMGVSYVPLTSAKAQTERSSGFFFA
;
A
#
# COMPACT_ATOMS: atom_id res chain seq x y z
N MET A 1 5.97 7.40 -9.15
CA MET A 1 6.24 8.59 -8.32
C MET A 1 6.00 9.91 -9.07
N ARG A 2 6.56 10.18 -10.28
CA ARG A 2 6.31 11.46 -10.99
C ARG A 2 4.84 11.77 -11.28
N ARG A 3 3.96 10.76 -11.36
CA ARG A 3 2.51 10.88 -11.60
C ARG A 3 1.69 11.07 -10.31
N VAL A 4 2.34 11.01 -9.13
CA VAL A 4 1.72 11.14 -7.81
C VAL A 4 2.51 12.19 -7.04
N ASP A 5 1.88 13.33 -6.73
CA ASP A 5 2.55 14.43 -6.04
C ASP A 5 2.58 14.19 -4.54
N ARG A 6 3.78 13.89 -4.00
CA ARG A 6 3.99 13.60 -2.58
C ARG A 6 3.51 14.71 -1.66
N GLY A 7 3.60 15.97 -2.08
CA GLY A 7 3.14 17.12 -1.28
C GLY A 7 1.65 17.07 -0.95
N ASN A 8 0.84 16.39 -1.77
CA ASN A 8 -0.58 16.17 -1.50
C ASN A 8 -0.85 15.14 -0.38
N TYR A 9 0.14 14.33 -0.03
CA TYR A 9 0.04 13.25 0.97
C TYR A 9 0.80 13.55 2.27
N CYS A 10 1.36 14.74 2.39
CA CYS A 10 1.98 15.28 3.59
C CYS A 10 1.04 16.23 4.31
N LEU A 11 1.33 16.52 5.58
CA LEU A 11 0.58 17.53 6.32
C LEU A 11 0.78 18.93 5.71
N PRO A 12 -0.19 19.83 5.80
CA PRO A 12 -0.14 21.12 5.11
C PRO A 12 1.08 21.99 5.45
N PHE A 13 1.64 21.82 6.65
CA PHE A 13 2.82 22.58 7.11
C PHE A 13 4.16 21.99 6.66
N SER A 14 4.17 20.88 5.92
CA SER A 14 5.40 20.25 5.43
C SER A 14 6.11 21.09 4.36
N GLY A 15 5.37 21.87 3.57
CA GLY A 15 5.95 22.77 2.59
C GLY A 15 6.93 22.08 1.63
N GLU A 16 8.10 22.69 1.42
CA GLU A 16 9.17 22.15 0.57
C GLU A 16 9.77 20.86 1.12
N SER A 17 9.75 20.66 2.44
CA SER A 17 10.22 19.40 3.08
C SER A 17 9.48 18.15 2.61
N ALA A 18 8.27 18.30 2.03
CA ALA A 18 7.55 17.20 1.42
C ALA A 18 8.36 16.49 0.30
N TYR A 19 9.31 17.18 -0.30
CA TYR A 19 10.12 16.68 -1.43
C TYR A 19 11.56 16.31 -1.05
N GLU A 20 11.95 16.58 0.20
CA GLU A 20 13.25 16.17 0.72
C GLU A 20 13.28 14.67 1.01
N ASP A 21 14.48 14.06 0.94
CA ASP A 21 14.63 12.62 1.07
C ASP A 21 14.73 12.17 2.54
N HIS A 22 13.65 12.40 3.27
CA HIS A 22 13.48 11.92 4.65
C HIS A 22 12.00 11.61 4.97
N PRO A 23 11.72 10.81 6.02
CA PRO A 23 10.35 10.56 6.47
C PRO A 23 9.76 11.83 7.10
N LEU A 24 8.43 11.98 7.02
CA LEU A 24 7.69 13.08 7.64
C LEU A 24 6.53 12.56 8.47
N PRO A 25 6.19 13.22 9.59
CA PRO A 25 5.00 12.87 10.36
C PRO A 25 3.72 13.13 9.55
N ILE A 26 2.73 12.26 9.72
CA ILE A 26 1.40 12.37 9.11
C ILE A 26 0.26 12.36 10.15
N GLY A 27 0.59 12.47 11.43
CA GLY A 27 -0.34 12.36 12.54
C GLY A 27 -0.44 10.95 13.10
N SER A 28 -1.18 10.79 14.20
CA SER A 28 -1.49 9.48 14.81
C SER A 28 -0.27 8.58 15.06
N ASN A 29 0.89 9.17 15.40
CA ASN A 29 2.17 8.47 15.55
C ASN A 29 2.61 7.68 14.31
N ALA A 30 2.22 8.13 13.12
CA ALA A 30 2.60 7.56 11.84
C ALA A 30 3.45 8.54 11.02
N THR A 31 4.20 7.99 10.06
CA THR A 31 5.03 8.75 9.13
C THR A 31 4.78 8.32 7.69
N ILE A 32 4.92 9.26 6.75
CA ILE A 32 5.15 8.93 5.35
C ILE A 32 6.64 8.64 5.17
N SER A 33 7.01 7.47 4.67
CA SER A 33 8.40 7.05 4.49
C SER A 33 9.16 7.98 3.53
N ALA A 34 10.49 8.01 3.63
CA ALA A 34 11.34 8.78 2.72
C ALA A 34 11.11 8.42 1.24
N PRO A 35 11.26 9.36 0.31
CA PRO A 35 11.11 9.12 -1.13
C PRO A 35 11.92 7.94 -1.67
N HIS A 36 13.18 7.80 -1.26
CA HIS A 36 14.03 6.68 -1.70
C HIS A 36 13.48 5.32 -1.27
N MET A 37 12.85 5.22 -0.08
CA MET A 37 12.25 3.97 0.39
C MET A 37 11.03 3.57 -0.44
N HIS A 38 10.17 4.55 -0.76
CA HIS A 38 9.05 4.30 -1.67
C HIS A 38 9.53 3.88 -3.06
N ALA A 39 10.59 4.54 -3.59
CA ALA A 39 11.18 4.17 -4.87
C ALA A 39 11.72 2.74 -4.85
N ALA A 40 12.46 2.36 -3.80
CA ALA A 40 12.98 0.99 -3.64
C ALA A 40 11.85 -0.05 -3.57
N CYS A 41 10.77 0.21 -2.81
CA CYS A 41 9.64 -0.70 -2.74
C CYS A 41 8.90 -0.85 -4.07
N LEU A 42 8.71 0.26 -4.82
CA LEU A 42 8.10 0.24 -6.15
C LEU A 42 8.97 -0.52 -7.17
N GLU A 43 10.28 -0.33 -7.13
CA GLU A 43 11.23 -1.03 -7.98
C GLU A 43 11.23 -2.54 -7.69
N LEU A 44 11.26 -2.93 -6.40
CA LEU A 44 11.14 -4.32 -5.98
C LEU A 44 9.80 -4.96 -6.38
N ALA A 45 8.74 -4.19 -6.55
CA ALA A 45 7.42 -4.67 -6.95
C ALA A 45 7.23 -4.74 -8.47
N HIS A 46 7.98 -3.92 -9.23
CA HIS A 46 7.69 -3.57 -10.62
C HIS A 46 7.52 -4.79 -11.54
N ASP A 47 8.41 -5.79 -11.47
CA ASP A 47 8.38 -6.98 -12.32
C ASP A 47 7.20 -7.95 -11.99
N ARG A 48 6.49 -7.70 -10.88
CA ARG A 48 5.32 -8.48 -10.45
C ARG A 48 3.99 -7.78 -10.72
N ILE A 49 4.03 -6.49 -11.09
CA ILE A 49 2.83 -5.72 -11.41
C ILE A 49 2.52 -5.84 -12.91
N LYS A 50 1.40 -6.46 -13.23
CA LYS A 50 0.84 -6.65 -14.57
C LYS A 50 -0.51 -5.93 -14.66
N GLU A 51 -1.10 -5.89 -15.85
CA GLU A 51 -2.33 -5.16 -16.15
C GLU A 51 -3.48 -5.42 -15.14
N ASN A 52 -3.69 -6.68 -14.75
CA ASN A 52 -4.78 -7.07 -13.84
C ASN A 52 -4.28 -7.41 -12.43
N SER A 53 -3.12 -6.90 -12.03
CA SER A 53 -2.54 -7.24 -10.73
C SER A 53 -3.35 -6.69 -9.57
N ARG A 54 -3.32 -7.45 -8.49
CA ARG A 54 -3.94 -7.15 -7.20
C ARG A 54 -2.83 -6.84 -6.21
N VAL A 55 -2.86 -5.64 -5.65
CA VAL A 55 -1.83 -5.15 -4.72
C VAL A 55 -2.45 -4.90 -3.36
N LEU A 56 -1.80 -5.35 -2.29
CA LEU A 56 -2.12 -5.01 -0.91
C LEU A 56 -1.01 -4.10 -0.35
N ASP A 57 -1.41 -2.94 0.16
CA ASP A 57 -0.54 -1.99 0.86
C ASP A 57 -0.93 -1.95 2.34
N VAL A 58 -0.14 -2.62 3.19
CA VAL A 58 -0.37 -2.73 4.64
C VAL A 58 0.29 -1.57 5.37
N GLY A 59 -0.50 -0.82 6.15
CA GLY A 59 -0.07 0.43 6.76
C GLY A 59 -0.02 1.54 5.72
N SER A 60 -1.13 1.73 4.99
CA SER A 60 -1.21 2.68 3.87
C SER A 60 -1.02 4.14 4.27
N GLY A 61 -1.17 4.46 5.56
CA GLY A 61 -0.92 5.78 6.13
C GLY A 61 -1.63 6.90 5.39
N SER A 62 -0.87 7.82 4.79
CA SER A 62 -1.42 8.93 4.00
C SER A 62 -1.96 8.53 2.61
N GLY A 63 -1.79 7.26 2.19
CA GLY A 63 -2.23 6.76 0.88
C GLY A 63 -1.25 7.01 -0.27
N TYR A 64 -0.04 7.54 0.01
CA TYR A 64 0.91 7.90 -1.05
C TYR A 64 1.38 6.69 -1.86
N LEU A 65 1.87 5.65 -1.19
CA LEU A 65 2.39 4.46 -1.89
C LEU A 65 1.25 3.67 -2.54
N THR A 66 0.09 3.58 -1.89
CA THR A 66 -1.14 3.03 -2.47
C THR A 66 -1.47 3.70 -3.81
N SER A 67 -1.42 5.05 -3.85
CA SER A 67 -1.65 5.81 -5.09
C SER A 67 -0.53 5.64 -6.12
N CYS A 68 0.72 5.42 -5.69
CA CYS A 68 1.81 5.08 -6.59
C CYS A 68 1.61 3.70 -7.25
N PHE A 69 1.19 2.69 -6.50
CA PHE A 69 0.83 1.37 -7.06
C PHE A 69 -0.34 1.49 -8.04
N ALA A 70 -1.36 2.26 -7.69
CA ALA A 70 -2.48 2.51 -8.59
C ALA A 70 -2.03 3.20 -9.89
N ALA A 71 -1.12 4.17 -9.80
CA ALA A 71 -0.55 4.82 -10.98
C ALA A 71 0.34 3.89 -11.83
N MET A 72 0.87 2.79 -11.27
CA MET A 72 1.54 1.74 -12.05
C MET A 72 0.54 0.86 -12.80
N LEU A 73 -0.62 0.59 -12.22
CA LEU A 73 -1.70 -0.19 -12.84
C LEU A 73 -2.52 0.63 -13.84
N ASP A 74 -2.63 1.95 -13.62
CA ASP A 74 -3.26 2.90 -14.55
C ASP A 74 -2.34 3.13 -15.76
N HIS A 75 -2.14 2.09 -16.57
CA HIS A 75 -1.22 2.10 -17.70
C HIS A 75 -1.71 2.94 -18.88
N HIS A 76 -2.98 3.32 -18.91
CA HIS A 76 -3.51 4.10 -20.01
C HIS A 76 -4.76 4.89 -19.64
N ASP A 77 -4.96 5.95 -20.41
CA ASP A 77 -6.22 6.58 -20.76
C ASP A 77 -7.39 5.63 -21.09
N THR A 78 -7.23 4.31 -21.02
CA THR A 78 -8.28 3.30 -21.17
C THR A 78 -9.35 3.37 -20.10
N TYR A 79 -9.02 3.83 -18.88
CA TYR A 79 -10.05 4.17 -17.89
C TYR A 79 -10.69 5.56 -18.13
N ALA A 80 -10.10 6.37 -19.02
CA ALA A 80 -10.63 7.70 -19.36
C ALA A 80 -11.59 7.71 -20.55
N ALA A 81 -11.65 6.64 -21.32
CA ALA A 81 -12.57 6.53 -22.48
C ALA A 81 -13.52 5.37 -22.23
N GLY A 82 -14.71 5.68 -21.73
CA GLY A 82 -15.85 4.80 -21.59
C GLY A 82 -16.00 3.70 -22.65
N SER A 83 -15.26 2.62 -22.54
CA SER A 83 -15.46 1.43 -23.35
C SER A 83 -16.35 0.39 -22.66
N ILE A 84 -16.89 0.70 -21.48
CA ILE A 84 -18.05 -0.01 -20.93
C ILE A 84 -19.21 0.99 -21.00
N ARG A 85 -20.14 0.76 -21.92
CA ARG A 85 -21.38 1.54 -22.00
C ARG A 85 -22.08 1.44 -20.66
N ALA A 86 -22.44 2.60 -20.09
CA ALA A 86 -23.15 2.70 -18.82
C ALA A 86 -24.49 1.93 -18.79
N GLU A 87 -24.92 1.36 -19.92
CA GLU A 87 -26.17 0.64 -20.10
C GLU A 87 -26.09 -0.87 -19.85
N GLU A 88 -24.88 -1.44 -19.63
CA GLU A 88 -24.68 -2.87 -19.34
C GLU A 88 -24.24 -3.17 -17.89
N VAL A 89 -24.22 -2.17 -17.03
CA VAL A 89 -23.89 -2.35 -15.61
C VAL A 89 -25.18 -2.62 -14.82
N GLU A 90 -25.83 -3.74 -15.08
CA GLU A 90 -26.69 -4.36 -14.08
C GLU A 90 -25.80 -4.76 -12.89
N ASP A 91 -26.00 -4.10 -11.74
CA ASP A 91 -25.60 -4.43 -10.36
C ASP A 91 -24.56 -5.58 -10.20
N ARG A 92 -23.50 -5.55 -11.00
CA ARG A 92 -22.33 -6.38 -10.81
C ARG A 92 -21.46 -5.69 -9.77
N ARG A 93 -21.84 -5.83 -8.49
CA ARG A 93 -20.78 -5.84 -7.47
C ARG A 93 -19.85 -6.95 -7.89
N PRO A 94 -18.55 -6.67 -8.20
CA PRO A 94 -17.63 -7.75 -8.50
C PRO A 94 -17.77 -8.74 -7.36
N GLY A 95 -18.13 -9.96 -7.64
CA GLY A 95 -18.08 -11.00 -6.63
C GLY A 95 -16.68 -10.93 -6.05
N LEU A 96 -16.54 -11.01 -4.73
CA LEU A 96 -15.26 -10.99 -4.02
C LEU A 96 -14.19 -11.93 -4.62
N ASN A 97 -14.58 -12.75 -5.57
CA ASN A 97 -13.79 -13.75 -6.29
C ASN A 97 -13.51 -13.39 -7.77
N ASP A 98 -13.94 -12.22 -8.29
CA ASP A 98 -13.55 -11.81 -9.62
C ASP A 98 -12.11 -11.27 -9.61
N THR A 99 -11.17 -12.10 -10.08
CA THR A 99 -9.74 -11.76 -10.12
C THR A 99 -9.33 -11.03 -11.41
N ASN A 100 -10.29 -10.68 -12.26
CA ASN A 100 -10.00 -10.18 -13.62
C ASN A 100 -9.85 -8.66 -13.72
N TYR A 101 -9.85 -7.91 -12.62
CA TYR A 101 -9.62 -6.47 -12.66
C TYR A 101 -8.51 -6.04 -11.71
N PRO A 102 -7.73 -5.00 -12.10
CA PRO A 102 -6.66 -4.49 -11.26
C PRO A 102 -7.22 -3.80 -10.02
N ILE A 103 -6.58 -4.00 -8.89
CA ILE A 103 -6.96 -3.33 -7.65
C ILE A 103 -5.78 -3.12 -6.73
N VAL A 104 -5.74 -1.96 -6.08
CA VAL A 104 -4.85 -1.66 -4.96
C VAL A 104 -5.68 -1.50 -3.70
N VAL A 105 -5.46 -2.37 -2.74
CA VAL A 105 -6.11 -2.32 -1.43
C VAL A 105 -5.13 -1.74 -0.42
N GLY A 106 -5.41 -0.54 0.09
CA GLY A 106 -4.70 0.04 1.22
C GLY A 106 -5.43 -0.29 2.52
N VAL A 107 -4.73 -0.87 3.48
CA VAL A 107 -5.26 -1.12 4.83
C VAL A 107 -4.51 -0.31 5.86
N GLU A 108 -5.28 0.34 6.74
CA GLU A 108 -4.79 1.18 7.83
C GLU A 108 -5.67 0.93 9.06
N HIS A 109 -5.10 0.90 10.25
CA HIS A 109 -5.84 0.59 11.48
C HIS A 109 -6.27 1.84 12.28
N ILE A 110 -5.94 3.04 11.80
CA ILE A 110 -6.35 4.33 12.36
C ILE A 110 -7.33 5.00 11.41
N GLN A 111 -8.56 5.27 11.88
CA GLN A 111 -9.63 5.82 11.04
C GLN A 111 -9.26 7.20 10.47
N GLU A 112 -8.63 8.06 11.27
CA GLU A 112 -8.20 9.39 10.84
C GLU A 112 -7.20 9.33 9.68
N LEU A 113 -6.34 8.30 9.65
CA LEU A 113 -5.40 8.09 8.54
C LEU A 113 -6.09 7.53 7.30
N VAL A 114 -7.11 6.67 7.47
CA VAL A 114 -7.95 6.23 6.33
C VAL A 114 -8.64 7.43 5.68
N ASP A 115 -9.29 8.28 6.49
CA ASP A 115 -9.99 9.46 5.99
C ASP A 115 -9.00 10.42 5.32
N PHE A 116 -7.85 10.67 5.93
CA PHE A 116 -6.76 11.48 5.37
C PHE A 116 -6.26 10.93 4.04
N SER A 117 -6.10 9.61 3.92
CA SER A 117 -5.64 8.97 2.67
C SER A 117 -6.66 9.14 1.52
N ILE A 118 -7.95 9.08 1.82
CA ILE A 118 -9.03 9.31 0.85
C ILE A 118 -9.00 10.77 0.36
N GLU A 119 -8.89 11.73 1.28
CA GLU A 119 -8.82 13.15 0.95
C GLU A 119 -7.58 13.49 0.13
N ASN A 120 -6.41 12.96 0.51
CA ASN A 120 -5.15 13.15 -0.22
C ASN A 120 -5.23 12.61 -1.65
N THR A 121 -5.82 11.42 -1.83
CA THR A 121 -6.02 10.83 -3.16
C THR A 121 -6.91 11.71 -4.04
N LYS A 122 -7.97 12.31 -3.46
CA LYS A 122 -8.82 13.28 -4.17
C LYS A 122 -8.08 14.57 -4.49
N LYS A 123 -7.32 15.10 -3.51
CA LYS A 123 -6.53 16.33 -3.64
C LYS A 123 -5.47 16.20 -4.75
N ASP A 124 -4.89 15.02 -4.91
CA ASP A 124 -3.92 14.72 -5.98
C ASP A 124 -4.59 14.49 -7.36
N GLY A 125 -5.88 14.81 -7.50
CA GLY A 125 -6.64 14.64 -8.75
C GLY A 125 -6.92 13.18 -9.11
N LYS A 126 -6.74 12.25 -8.17
CA LYS A 126 -6.93 10.80 -8.36
C LYS A 126 -8.23 10.27 -7.78
N GLY A 127 -9.20 11.15 -7.52
CA GLY A 127 -10.52 10.75 -7.02
C GLY A 127 -11.22 9.68 -7.88
N LYS A 128 -10.91 9.64 -9.18
CA LYS A 128 -11.39 8.60 -10.10
C LYS A 128 -10.97 7.18 -9.67
N TYR A 129 -9.83 7.01 -8.99
CA TYR A 129 -9.36 5.71 -8.51
C TYR A 129 -10.24 5.13 -7.39
N LEU A 130 -10.94 5.98 -6.67
CA LEU A 130 -11.82 5.62 -5.55
C LEU A 130 -13.29 5.44 -5.96
N ALA A 131 -13.61 5.71 -7.22
CA ALA A 131 -14.99 5.83 -7.69
C ALA A 131 -15.40 4.66 -8.60
N GLY A 132 -16.71 4.47 -8.74
CA GLY A 132 -17.30 3.47 -9.61
C GLY A 132 -17.52 2.11 -8.94
N PRO A 133 -18.14 1.17 -9.67
CA PRO A 133 -18.43 -0.17 -9.16
C PRO A 133 -17.17 -1.03 -8.99
N GLU A 134 -16.12 -0.75 -9.77
CA GLU A 134 -14.82 -1.41 -9.76
C GLU A 134 -13.71 -0.38 -9.53
N PRO A 135 -13.57 0.14 -8.30
CA PRO A 135 -12.58 1.16 -8.01
C PRO A 135 -11.16 0.56 -8.09
N LEU A 136 -10.23 1.30 -8.72
CA LEU A 136 -8.83 0.90 -8.77
C LEU A 136 -8.16 0.92 -7.40
N VAL A 137 -8.63 1.78 -6.48
CA VAL A 137 -8.12 1.90 -5.11
C VAL A 137 -9.25 1.71 -4.11
N VAL A 138 -9.02 0.84 -3.15
CA VAL A 138 -9.89 0.60 -2.00
C VAL A 138 -9.10 0.85 -0.72
N LEU A 139 -9.53 1.84 0.08
CA LEU A 139 -8.92 2.18 1.36
C LEU A 139 -9.82 1.68 2.50
N LYS A 140 -9.28 0.89 3.42
CA LYS A 140 -10.04 0.20 4.45
C LYS A 140 -9.43 0.34 5.84
N LEU A 141 -10.31 0.55 6.81
CA LEU A 141 -9.97 0.39 8.22
C LEU A 141 -9.85 -1.10 8.53
N ALA A 142 -8.63 -1.58 8.77
CA ALA A 142 -8.37 -2.97 9.09
C ALA A 142 -7.02 -3.15 9.82
N ASP A 143 -6.90 -4.24 10.58
CA ASP A 143 -5.62 -4.64 11.15
C ASP A 143 -4.73 -5.26 10.08
N GLY A 144 -3.71 -4.55 9.63
CA GLY A 144 -2.81 -4.98 8.58
C GLY A 144 -2.04 -6.25 8.88
N ARG A 145 -1.91 -6.64 10.16
CA ARG A 145 -1.30 -7.93 10.57
C ARG A 145 -2.11 -9.14 10.10
N GLU A 146 -3.41 -8.94 9.88
CA GLU A 146 -4.32 -9.95 9.34
C GLU A 146 -4.40 -9.93 7.81
N GLY A 147 -3.80 -8.92 7.15
CA GLY A 147 -3.97 -8.67 5.73
C GLY A 147 -5.39 -8.22 5.38
N TYR A 148 -5.84 -8.60 4.17
CA TYR A 148 -7.21 -8.31 3.75
C TYR A 148 -7.80 -9.46 2.90
N PRO A 149 -8.22 -10.56 3.56
CA PRO A 149 -8.70 -11.78 2.87
C PRO A 149 -9.81 -11.57 1.83
N PRO A 150 -10.73 -10.58 1.97
CA PRO A 150 -11.80 -10.39 0.98
C PRO A 150 -11.31 -10.11 -0.45
N TYR A 151 -10.08 -9.63 -0.61
CA TYR A 151 -9.49 -9.33 -1.92
C TYR A 151 -8.28 -10.23 -2.26
N ALA A 152 -7.94 -11.20 -1.40
CA ALA A 152 -6.87 -12.17 -1.69
C ALA A 152 -7.29 -13.13 -2.84
N PRO A 153 -6.31 -13.73 -3.57
CA PRO A 153 -4.88 -13.54 -3.39
C PRO A 153 -4.35 -12.26 -4.05
N PHE A 154 -3.16 -11.80 -3.58
CA PHE A 154 -2.48 -10.60 -4.09
C PHE A 154 -1.21 -10.96 -4.84
N ASP A 155 -0.94 -10.32 -5.97
CA ASP A 155 0.31 -10.47 -6.73
C ASP A 155 1.49 -9.77 -6.03
N VAL A 156 1.19 -8.62 -5.40
CA VAL A 156 2.14 -7.87 -4.59
C VAL A 156 1.53 -7.53 -3.24
N ILE A 157 2.30 -7.76 -2.18
CA ILE A 157 1.98 -7.26 -0.84
C ILE A 157 3.15 -6.40 -0.37
N HIS A 158 2.88 -5.13 -0.06
CA HIS A 158 3.82 -4.22 0.58
C HIS A 158 3.41 -4.04 2.05
N VAL A 159 4.40 -3.92 2.94
CA VAL A 159 4.17 -3.63 4.36
C VAL A 159 4.96 -2.38 4.75
N GLY A 160 4.25 -1.30 5.11
CA GLY A 160 4.79 0.01 5.48
C GLY A 160 5.22 0.12 6.95
N ALA A 161 5.36 -1.01 7.67
CA ALA A 161 5.78 -1.07 9.07
C ALA A 161 6.57 -2.36 9.32
N ALA A 162 7.45 -2.37 10.32
CA ALA A 162 8.31 -3.52 10.59
C ALA A 162 7.56 -4.64 11.32
N SER A 163 7.47 -5.81 10.69
CA SER A 163 7.00 -7.03 11.34
C SER A 163 8.07 -7.57 12.28
N PRO A 164 7.73 -7.97 13.52
CA PRO A 164 8.72 -8.55 14.43
C PRO A 164 9.32 -9.85 13.91
N GLU A 165 8.56 -10.58 13.11
CA GLU A 165 8.92 -11.88 12.54
C GLU A 165 8.32 -12.07 11.14
N LYS A 166 8.57 -13.21 10.52
CA LYS A 166 8.03 -13.57 9.19
C LYS A 166 6.50 -13.45 9.15
N PRO A 167 5.93 -12.62 8.26
CA PRO A 167 4.49 -12.32 8.23
C PRO A 167 3.68 -13.44 7.59
N THR A 168 3.52 -14.56 8.27
CA THR A 168 2.92 -15.79 7.75
C THR A 168 1.48 -15.64 7.28
N LYS A 169 0.68 -14.77 7.94
CA LYS A 169 -0.71 -14.50 7.53
C LYS A 169 -0.78 -13.77 6.19
N LEU A 170 0.15 -12.86 5.93
CA LEU A 170 0.26 -12.15 4.66
C LEU A 170 0.74 -13.09 3.55
N LEU A 171 1.72 -13.95 3.84
CA LEU A 171 2.22 -14.95 2.90
C LEU A 171 1.14 -15.95 2.45
N LYS A 172 0.15 -16.25 3.30
CA LYS A 172 -1.01 -17.08 2.91
C LYS A 172 -1.91 -16.38 1.89
N GLN A 173 -1.93 -15.05 1.89
CA GLN A 173 -2.71 -14.23 0.95
C GLN A 173 -1.92 -13.84 -0.31
N LEU A 174 -0.65 -14.22 -0.41
CA LEU A 174 0.17 -14.00 -1.59
C LEU A 174 -0.19 -15.01 -2.69
N ALA A 175 -0.41 -14.52 -3.90
CA ALA A 175 -0.65 -15.36 -5.09
C ALA A 175 0.58 -16.21 -5.43
N ASN A 176 0.40 -17.31 -6.13
CA ASN A 176 1.49 -18.00 -6.79
C ASN A 176 2.10 -17.07 -7.86
N GLY A 177 3.41 -17.02 -7.97
CA GLY A 177 4.13 -16.03 -8.77
C GLY A 177 4.26 -14.65 -8.12
N GLY A 178 3.66 -14.43 -6.93
CA GLY A 178 3.62 -13.13 -6.24
C GLY A 178 4.85 -12.81 -5.41
N ARG A 179 4.89 -11.54 -4.94
CA ARG A 179 5.99 -11.00 -4.10
C ARG A 179 5.44 -10.21 -2.90
N LEU A 180 6.01 -10.50 -1.72
CA LEU A 180 5.77 -9.72 -0.52
C LEU A 180 7.05 -8.98 -0.12
N ILE A 181 6.94 -7.68 0.16
CA ILE A 181 8.02 -6.78 0.56
C ILE A 181 7.69 -6.26 1.96
N CYS A 182 8.52 -6.60 2.95
CA CYS A 182 8.22 -6.32 4.35
C CYS A 182 9.50 -6.00 5.14
N PRO A 183 9.54 -4.88 5.87
CA PRO A 183 10.55 -4.71 6.92
C PRO A 183 10.37 -5.75 8.01
N VAL A 184 11.43 -6.46 8.39
CA VAL A 184 11.40 -7.51 9.42
C VAL A 184 12.48 -7.29 10.46
N GLY A 185 12.11 -7.36 11.72
CA GLY A 185 12.99 -7.20 12.88
C GLY A 185 12.43 -6.27 13.94
N THR A 186 12.97 -6.35 15.17
CA THR A 186 12.56 -5.53 16.33
C THR A 186 13.60 -4.49 16.74
N GLY A 187 14.88 -4.75 16.49
CA GLY A 187 15.98 -3.81 16.70
C GLY A 187 16.63 -3.51 15.35
N TRP A 188 17.53 -4.35 14.91
CA TRP A 188 18.01 -4.31 13.54
C TRP A 188 16.92 -4.84 12.60
N GLN A 189 16.58 -4.06 11.57
CA GLN A 189 15.53 -4.42 10.61
C GLN A 189 16.12 -4.56 9.20
N SER A 190 15.63 -5.54 8.47
CA SER A 190 15.92 -5.76 7.05
C SER A 190 14.66 -5.60 6.22
N LEU A 191 14.73 -4.91 5.10
CA LEU A 191 13.68 -4.97 4.08
C LEU A 191 13.77 -6.33 3.41
N ARG A 192 12.90 -7.24 3.82
CA ARG A 192 12.89 -8.62 3.35
C ARG A 192 11.90 -8.81 2.22
N VAL A 193 12.34 -9.49 1.18
CA VAL A 193 11.54 -9.83 0.01
C VAL A 193 11.26 -11.32 0.01
N TYR A 194 9.98 -11.67 -0.07
CA TYR A 194 9.50 -13.04 -0.19
C TYR A 194 8.93 -13.24 -1.59
N ASN A 195 9.41 -14.25 -2.31
CA ASN A 195 8.87 -14.64 -3.60
C ASN A 195 8.17 -15.99 -3.47
N LYS A 196 6.94 -16.07 -3.93
CA LYS A 196 6.20 -17.31 -4.01
C LYS A 196 6.20 -17.81 -5.45
N ASP A 197 6.71 -19.00 -5.69
CA ASP A 197 6.76 -19.58 -7.04
C ASP A 197 5.37 -20.10 -7.47
N GLU A 198 5.25 -20.54 -8.73
CA GLU A 198 4.01 -21.08 -9.28
C GLU A 198 3.54 -22.38 -8.60
N LYS A 199 4.42 -23.05 -7.84
CA LYS A 199 4.12 -24.25 -7.05
C LYS A 199 3.76 -23.94 -5.61
N GLY A 200 3.81 -22.65 -5.20
CA GLY A 200 3.52 -22.20 -3.86
C GLY A 200 4.72 -22.23 -2.90
N ASN A 201 5.94 -22.56 -3.35
CA ASN A 201 7.13 -22.50 -2.50
C ASN A 201 7.57 -21.06 -2.29
N VAL A 202 7.97 -20.73 -1.07
CA VAL A 202 8.41 -19.37 -0.71
C VAL A 202 9.91 -19.35 -0.52
N SER A 203 10.59 -18.50 -1.29
CA SER A 203 11.99 -18.09 -1.09
C SER A 203 12.05 -16.67 -0.54
N GLU A 204 13.14 -16.33 0.17
CA GLU A 204 13.32 -15.00 0.76
C GLU A 204 14.76 -14.52 0.69
N PHE A 205 14.94 -13.21 0.63
CA PHE A 205 16.24 -12.54 0.74
C PHE A 205 16.12 -11.17 1.39
N ASP A 206 17.20 -10.68 1.98
CA ASP A 206 17.28 -9.33 2.53
C ASP A 206 17.76 -8.35 1.46
N ALA A 207 16.95 -7.35 1.11
CA ALA A 207 17.29 -6.36 0.09
C ALA A 207 18.21 -5.27 0.63
N MET A 208 17.91 -4.75 1.83
CA MET A 208 18.70 -3.69 2.49
C MET A 208 18.36 -3.59 3.98
N GLY A 209 19.26 -2.98 4.77
CA GLY A 209 18.98 -2.56 6.15
C GLY A 209 18.04 -1.35 6.16
N VAL A 210 17.08 -1.32 7.09
CA VAL A 210 16.06 -0.26 7.17
C VAL A 210 15.71 0.08 8.61
N SER A 211 14.99 1.21 8.79
CA SER A 211 14.40 1.61 10.08
C SER A 211 12.95 2.03 9.86
N TYR A 212 12.02 1.23 10.35
CA TYR A 212 10.58 1.47 10.26
C TYR A 212 9.93 1.46 11.63
N VAL A 213 8.79 2.16 11.75
CA VAL A 213 7.89 1.99 12.89
C VAL A 213 7.39 0.54 12.95
N PRO A 214 7.17 -0.06 14.13
CA PRO A 214 6.73 -1.44 14.21
C PRO A 214 5.29 -1.63 13.75
N LEU A 215 5.05 -2.76 13.10
CA LEU A 215 3.73 -3.26 12.78
C LEU A 215 3.05 -3.73 14.08
N THR A 216 2.10 -2.94 14.58
CA THR A 216 1.50 -3.11 15.91
C THR A 216 -0.02 -2.98 15.88
N SER A 217 -0.68 -3.02 17.05
CA SER A 217 -2.13 -2.74 17.15
C SER A 217 -2.39 -1.23 17.18
N ALA A 218 -3.60 -0.81 16.76
CA ALA A 218 -4.03 0.59 16.84
C ALA A 218 -3.86 1.16 18.26
N LYS A 219 -4.26 0.39 19.28
CA LYS A 219 -4.09 0.77 20.70
C LYS A 219 -2.62 1.05 21.03
N ALA A 220 -1.72 0.13 20.70
CA ALA A 220 -0.30 0.29 21.01
C ALA A 220 0.34 1.45 20.23
N GLN A 221 -0.14 1.76 19.02
CA GLN A 221 0.32 2.92 18.25
C GLN A 221 -0.12 4.24 18.90
N THR A 222 -1.38 4.35 19.30
CA THR A 222 -1.92 5.58 19.91
C THR A 222 -1.38 5.85 21.32
N GLU A 223 -1.07 4.80 22.09
CA GLU A 223 -0.50 4.90 23.44
C GLU A 223 1.02 5.20 23.44
N ARG A 224 1.70 5.15 22.30
CA ARG A 224 3.12 5.53 22.20
C ARG A 224 3.28 7.01 22.55
N SER A 225 4.10 7.31 23.55
CA SER A 225 4.54 8.68 23.78
C SER A 225 5.33 9.20 22.60
N SER A 226 5.11 10.44 22.21
CA SER A 226 5.64 11.12 21.00
C SER A 226 7.17 11.26 20.93
N GLY A 227 7.92 10.53 21.76
CA GLY A 227 9.37 10.63 21.92
C GLY A 227 10.25 9.78 21.00
N PHE A 228 9.69 9.04 20.03
CA PHE A 228 10.45 8.06 19.23
C PHE A 228 10.54 8.39 17.73
N PHE A 229 10.46 9.65 17.35
CA PHE A 229 10.37 10.02 15.93
C PHE A 229 11.69 10.34 15.22
N PHE A 230 12.87 10.13 15.81
CA PHE A 230 14.13 10.33 15.09
C PHE A 230 15.21 9.37 15.62
N ALA A 231 15.40 8.27 14.96
CA ALA A 231 16.67 7.55 14.93
C ALA A 231 16.92 7.06 13.50
#